data_cef1575438e85b68ba9ae2326f85eae1
#
_entry.id   cef1575438e85b68ba9ae2326f85eae1
#
_cell.length_a   1.000
_cell.length_b   1.000
_cell.length_c   1.000
_cell.angle_alpha   90.00
_cell.angle_beta   90.00
_cell.angle_gamma   90.00
#
_symmetry.space_group_name_H-M   'P 1'
#
loop_
_entity.id
_entity.type
_entity.pdbx_description
1 polymer ?
#
loop_
_entity_poly.entity_id
_entity_poly.type
_entity_poly.pdbx_seq_one_letter_code
_entity_poly.pdbx_strand_id
1 'polypeptide(L)'
;MSEKKMQKTERKSLDYIKKDYIRTRTMPAAWYLSSYKFKFNITHMQPFLKKLKDKKLIANRCSGCNRIFFPPRQVCGECLMKPDRWVDIRETASVSTYAIAYLKNPDTGETEEKPMVLVQHDGADTCSIAELAPDIDVKGTYINMPIKVHWRDERIGGLMDIEYYDKIEDDADDIKE
;
A
#
# COMPACT_ATOMS: atom_id res chain seq x y z
N MET A 1 -23.83 -32.11 15.80
CA MET A 1 -22.93 -31.90 16.94
C MET A 1 -23.60 -30.93 17.87
N SER A 2 -23.86 -31.30 19.13
CA SER A 2 -24.67 -30.49 20.03
C SER A 2 -23.89 -29.27 20.54
N GLU A 3 -24.58 -28.12 20.72
CA GLU A 3 -24.03 -26.87 21.27
C GLU A 3 -23.19 -27.06 22.55
N LYS A 4 -23.53 -28.05 23.36
CA LYS A 4 -22.74 -28.41 24.57
C LYS A 4 -21.32 -28.88 24.28
N LYS A 5 -21.06 -29.51 23.11
CA LYS A 5 -19.71 -29.94 22.71
C LYS A 5 -18.85 -28.77 22.22
N MET A 6 -19.46 -27.81 21.52
CA MET A 6 -18.78 -26.57 21.05
C MET A 6 -18.36 -25.70 22.24
N GLN A 7 -19.25 -25.46 23.20
CA GLN A 7 -18.93 -24.68 24.40
C GLN A 7 -17.82 -25.29 25.26
N LYS A 8 -17.72 -26.63 25.30
CA LYS A 8 -16.65 -27.31 26.05
C LYS A 8 -15.29 -27.23 25.36
N THR A 9 -15.29 -27.13 24.00
CA THR A 9 -14.05 -26.99 23.22
C THR A 9 -13.52 -25.56 23.30
N GLU A 10 -14.40 -24.55 23.27
CA GLU A 10 -14.03 -23.15 23.44
C GLU A 10 -13.48 -22.86 24.85
N ARG A 11 -14.11 -23.42 25.90
CA ARG A 11 -13.58 -23.29 27.27
C ARG A 11 -12.19 -23.91 27.43
N LYS A 12 -11.93 -25.06 26.80
CA LYS A 12 -10.59 -25.66 26.81
C LYS A 12 -9.54 -24.83 26.13
N SER A 13 -9.85 -24.18 25.02
CA SER A 13 -8.94 -23.30 24.32
C SER A 13 -8.61 -22.04 25.13
N LEU A 14 -9.61 -21.47 25.80
CA LEU A 14 -9.45 -20.32 26.70
C LEU A 14 -8.60 -20.64 27.93
N ASP A 15 -8.79 -21.84 28.54
CA ASP A 15 -7.99 -22.29 29.67
C ASP A 15 -6.53 -22.60 29.26
N TYR A 16 -6.30 -23.09 28.04
CA TYR A 16 -4.97 -23.27 27.47
C TYR A 16 -4.25 -21.92 27.31
N ILE A 17 -4.94 -20.94 26.76
CA ILE A 17 -4.41 -19.57 26.59
C ILE A 17 -4.09 -18.94 27.95
N LYS A 18 -4.94 -19.13 28.95
CA LYS A 18 -4.70 -18.64 30.33
C LYS A 18 -3.48 -19.29 30.99
N LYS A 19 -3.21 -20.58 30.73
CA LYS A 19 -2.07 -21.30 31.32
C LYS A 19 -0.72 -20.84 30.74
N ASP A 20 -0.68 -20.62 29.44
CA ASP A 20 0.57 -20.33 28.75
C ASP A 20 0.95 -18.83 28.75
N TYR A 21 -0.03 -17.94 28.98
CA TYR A 21 0.15 -16.48 28.93
C TYR A 21 -0.24 -15.77 30.23
N ILE A 22 0.19 -16.30 31.39
CA ILE A 22 -0.07 -15.72 32.72
C ILE A 22 0.30 -14.22 32.84
N ARG A 23 1.19 -13.71 31.96
CA ARG A 23 1.61 -12.31 31.92
C ARG A 23 0.94 -11.47 30.84
N THR A 24 0.11 -12.07 30.00
CA THR A 24 -0.52 -11.37 28.88
C THR A 24 -1.93 -10.96 29.28
N ARG A 25 -2.25 -9.67 29.21
CA ARG A 25 -3.63 -9.21 29.35
C ARG A 25 -4.43 -9.69 28.14
N THR A 26 -5.33 -10.66 28.38
CA THR A 26 -6.30 -11.06 27.36
C THR A 26 -7.45 -10.05 27.33
N MET A 27 -7.80 -9.58 26.15
CA MET A 27 -8.99 -8.75 25.98
C MET A 27 -10.23 -9.67 25.86
N PRO A 28 -11.21 -9.54 26.74
CA PRO A 28 -12.38 -10.43 26.77
C PRO A 28 -13.44 -10.14 25.71
N ALA A 29 -13.26 -9.09 24.90
CA ALA A 29 -14.21 -8.67 23.87
C ALA A 29 -13.75 -9.03 22.45
N ALA A 30 -14.71 -9.27 21.57
CA ALA A 30 -14.42 -9.38 20.14
C ALA A 30 -13.74 -8.11 19.64
N TRP A 31 -12.54 -8.26 19.11
CA TRP A 31 -11.80 -7.16 18.56
C TRP A 31 -12.03 -7.09 17.05
N TYR A 32 -12.74 -6.06 16.62
CA TYR A 32 -12.94 -5.80 15.20
C TYR A 32 -11.66 -5.21 14.62
N LEU A 33 -10.92 -6.03 13.87
CA LEU A 33 -9.66 -5.63 13.22
C LEU A 33 -9.87 -4.81 11.93
N SER A 34 -11.09 -4.40 11.64
CA SER A 34 -11.45 -3.73 10.37
C SER A 34 -11.06 -2.26 10.30
N SER A 35 -10.70 -1.62 11.41
CA SER A 35 -10.21 -0.25 11.36
C SER A 35 -9.16 0.03 12.43
N TYR A 36 -7.98 0.45 11.99
CA TYR A 36 -6.89 0.91 12.83
C TYR A 36 -6.64 2.39 12.60
N LYS A 37 -6.53 3.15 13.68
CA LYS A 37 -6.01 4.52 13.63
C LYS A 37 -4.58 4.51 14.18
N PHE A 38 -3.62 4.65 13.29
CA PHE A 38 -2.22 4.76 13.69
C PHE A 38 -1.86 6.23 13.90
N LYS A 39 -1.15 6.48 15.00
CA LYS A 39 -0.43 7.74 15.18
C LYS A 39 1.03 7.47 14.84
N PHE A 40 1.55 8.15 13.84
CA PHE A 40 2.97 8.09 13.47
C PHE A 40 3.62 9.45 13.61
N ASN A 41 4.95 9.46 13.73
CA ASN A 41 5.69 10.70 13.84
C ASN A 41 5.71 11.43 12.49
N ILE A 42 4.85 12.42 12.35
CA ILE A 42 4.71 13.21 11.13
C ILE A 42 5.99 14.00 10.79
N THR A 43 6.82 14.32 11.80
CA THR A 43 8.05 15.08 11.60
C THR A 43 9.00 14.35 10.63
N HIS A 44 9.10 13.02 10.75
CA HIS A 44 9.92 12.23 9.82
C HIS A 44 9.36 12.25 8.39
N MET A 45 8.04 12.27 8.24
CA MET A 45 7.36 12.25 6.95
C MET A 45 7.16 13.64 6.32
N GLN A 46 7.41 14.69 7.07
CA GLN A 46 7.14 16.07 6.66
C GLN A 46 7.79 16.47 5.32
N PRO A 47 9.07 16.14 5.03
CA PRO A 47 9.68 16.44 3.74
C PRO A 47 8.95 15.78 2.57
N PHE A 48 8.55 14.52 2.75
CA PHE A 48 7.81 13.75 1.76
C PHE A 48 6.43 14.36 1.49
N LEU A 49 5.65 14.61 2.54
CA LEU A 49 4.30 15.17 2.42
C LEU A 49 4.31 16.56 1.75
N LYS A 50 5.32 17.38 2.08
CA LYS A 50 5.48 18.69 1.44
C LYS A 50 5.78 18.55 -0.06
N LYS A 51 6.62 17.60 -0.45
CA LYS A 51 6.98 17.36 -1.86
C LYS A 51 5.79 16.82 -2.66
N LEU A 52 4.96 15.95 -2.08
CA LEU A 52 3.72 15.49 -2.73
C LEU A 52 2.81 16.67 -3.08
N LYS A 53 2.64 17.63 -2.17
CA LYS A 53 1.87 18.84 -2.44
C LYS A 53 2.41 19.63 -3.64
N ASP A 54 3.73 19.61 -3.84
CA ASP A 54 4.43 20.30 -4.94
C ASP A 54 4.54 19.44 -6.22
N LYS A 55 3.77 18.33 -6.34
CA LYS A 55 3.85 17.36 -7.46
C LYS A 55 5.27 16.79 -7.64
N LYS A 56 5.95 16.46 -6.54
CA LYS A 56 7.29 15.86 -6.59
C LYS A 56 7.32 14.59 -5.76
N LEU A 57 7.87 13.54 -6.34
CA LEU A 57 8.08 12.28 -5.67
C LEU A 57 9.49 12.23 -5.08
N ILE A 58 9.57 11.97 -3.79
CA ILE A 58 10.82 11.65 -3.11
C ILE A 58 10.69 10.35 -2.35
N ALA A 59 11.78 9.63 -2.26
CA ALA A 59 11.92 8.40 -1.50
C ALA A 59 12.99 8.57 -0.42
N ASN A 60 13.06 7.67 0.53
CA ASN A 60 14.18 7.68 1.45
C ASN A 60 15.10 6.47 1.22
N ARG A 61 16.41 6.73 1.31
CA ARG A 61 17.47 5.74 1.08
C ARG A 61 18.12 5.35 2.38
N CYS A 62 18.33 4.06 2.55
CA CYS A 62 19.06 3.52 3.68
C CYS A 62 20.58 3.65 3.45
N SER A 63 21.31 4.28 4.38
CA SER A 63 22.78 4.37 4.30
C SER A 63 23.49 3.04 4.52
N GLY A 64 22.85 2.06 5.17
CA GLY A 64 23.43 0.75 5.42
C GLY A 64 23.41 -0.18 4.21
N CYS A 65 22.25 -0.34 3.54
CA CYS A 65 22.10 -1.26 2.41
C CYS A 65 21.79 -0.55 1.08
N ASN A 66 21.76 0.77 1.05
CA ASN A 66 21.45 1.61 -0.10
C ASN A 66 20.04 1.44 -0.69
N ARG A 67 19.18 0.63 -0.09
CA ARG A 67 17.81 0.41 -0.57
C ARG A 67 16.99 1.69 -0.49
N ILE A 68 16.20 1.94 -1.53
CA ILE A 68 15.35 3.14 -1.69
C ILE A 68 13.89 2.74 -1.46
N PHE A 69 13.23 3.41 -0.52
CA PHE A 69 11.86 3.10 -0.11
C PHE A 69 10.87 4.16 -0.60
N PHE A 70 9.92 3.73 -1.40
CA PHE A 70 8.73 4.51 -1.73
C PHE A 70 7.47 3.65 -1.50
N PRO A 71 6.51 4.10 -0.68
CA PRO A 71 6.55 5.26 0.23
C PRO A 71 7.67 5.18 1.28
N PRO A 72 8.15 6.32 1.81
CA PRO A 72 9.25 6.35 2.77
C PRO A 72 8.96 5.54 4.04
N ARG A 73 9.97 4.86 4.58
CA ARG A 73 9.87 4.05 5.79
C ARG A 73 10.72 4.65 6.91
N GLN A 74 10.29 4.43 8.16
CA GLN A 74 11.06 4.89 9.33
C GLN A 74 12.23 3.96 9.66
N VAL A 75 12.10 2.68 9.31
CA VAL A 75 13.11 1.65 9.58
C VAL A 75 13.30 0.81 8.33
N CYS A 76 14.53 0.53 7.99
CA CYS A 76 14.89 -0.43 6.95
C CYS A 76 14.58 -1.84 7.43
N GLY A 77 13.83 -2.62 6.62
CA GLY A 77 13.49 -4.00 6.97
C GLY A 77 14.67 -4.98 6.90
N GLU A 78 15.75 -4.62 6.20
CA GLU A 78 16.92 -5.50 6.01
C GLU A 78 17.98 -5.31 7.11
N CYS A 79 18.39 -4.07 7.36
CA CYS A 79 19.48 -3.79 8.28
C CYS A 79 19.03 -3.06 9.55
N LEU A 80 17.73 -2.87 9.74
CA LEU A 80 17.10 -2.24 10.89
C LEU A 80 17.57 -0.80 11.19
N MET A 81 18.31 -0.21 10.26
CA MET A 81 18.77 1.18 10.36
C MET A 81 17.65 2.14 9.92
N LYS A 82 17.75 3.37 10.39
CA LYS A 82 16.86 4.45 9.94
C LYS A 82 17.34 4.94 8.57
N PRO A 83 16.48 4.92 7.51
CA PRO A 83 16.80 5.58 6.26
C PRO A 83 16.92 7.08 6.49
N ASP A 84 18.05 7.67 6.11
CA ASP A 84 18.49 9.02 6.50
C ASP A 84 18.65 9.98 5.31
N ARG A 85 18.62 9.47 4.08
CA ARG A 85 18.81 10.27 2.86
C ARG A 85 17.53 10.35 2.06
N TRP A 86 17.20 11.54 1.61
CA TRP A 86 16.11 11.78 0.67
C TRP A 86 16.66 11.79 -0.74
N VAL A 87 15.96 11.11 -1.65
CA VAL A 87 16.30 11.02 -3.06
C VAL A 87 15.06 11.30 -3.91
N ASP A 88 15.23 12.01 -5.01
CA ASP A 88 14.15 12.20 -5.98
C ASP A 88 13.95 10.90 -6.76
N ILE A 89 12.70 10.56 -7.04
CA ILE A 89 12.32 9.44 -7.91
C ILE A 89 11.44 9.95 -9.04
N ARG A 90 11.29 9.14 -10.08
CA ARG A 90 10.50 9.50 -11.25
C ARG A 90 9.01 9.31 -11.00
N GLU A 91 8.19 10.05 -11.76
CA GLU A 91 6.74 9.87 -11.79
C GLU A 91 6.33 8.62 -12.60
N THR A 92 7.25 8.11 -13.42
CA THR A 92 7.09 6.86 -14.15
C THR A 92 7.27 5.66 -13.23
N ALA A 93 6.52 4.62 -13.52
CA ALA A 93 6.49 3.39 -12.73
C ALA A 93 6.06 2.21 -13.59
N SER A 94 6.12 1.02 -13.03
CA SER A 94 5.59 -0.18 -13.67
C SER A 94 4.71 -0.97 -12.70
N VAL A 95 3.77 -1.73 -13.24
CA VAL A 95 2.94 -2.66 -12.48
C VAL A 95 3.76 -3.91 -12.15
N SER A 96 4.12 -4.09 -10.88
CA SER A 96 4.86 -5.28 -10.41
C SER A 96 3.98 -6.52 -10.35
N THR A 97 2.76 -6.35 -9.87
CA THR A 97 1.73 -7.39 -9.81
C THR A 97 0.37 -6.75 -9.60
N TYR A 98 -0.70 -7.51 -9.80
CA TYR A 98 -2.05 -7.03 -9.55
C TYR A 98 -2.95 -8.13 -9.03
N ALA A 99 -4.06 -7.74 -8.42
CA ALA A 99 -5.15 -8.59 -7.99
C ALA A 99 -6.47 -7.98 -8.42
N ILE A 100 -7.48 -8.83 -8.61
CA ILE A 100 -8.84 -8.38 -8.92
C ILE A 100 -9.57 -8.14 -7.60
N ALA A 101 -9.98 -6.89 -7.37
CA ALA A 101 -10.85 -6.53 -6.26
C ALA A 101 -12.31 -6.57 -6.70
N TYR A 102 -13.13 -7.23 -5.91
CA TYR A 102 -14.59 -7.27 -6.08
C TYR A 102 -15.23 -6.28 -5.12
N LEU A 103 -15.58 -5.12 -5.63
CA LEU A 103 -16.16 -4.04 -4.83
C LEU A 103 -17.69 -4.07 -4.96
N LYS A 104 -18.37 -4.29 -3.83
CA LYS A 104 -19.82 -4.25 -3.79
C LYS A 104 -20.29 -2.82 -3.54
N ASN A 105 -21.07 -2.28 -4.46
CA ASN A 105 -21.71 -0.99 -4.27
C ASN A 105 -22.76 -1.11 -3.15
N PRO A 106 -22.66 -0.34 -2.06
CA PRO A 106 -23.58 -0.43 -0.94
C PRO A 106 -25.02 -0.01 -1.30
N ASP A 107 -25.19 0.85 -2.30
CA ASP A 107 -26.50 1.43 -2.67
C ASP A 107 -27.23 0.57 -3.68
N THR A 108 -26.53 0.03 -4.70
CA THR A 108 -27.13 -0.79 -5.76
C THR A 108 -27.02 -2.29 -5.50
N GLY A 109 -26.08 -2.71 -4.66
CA GLY A 109 -25.77 -4.12 -4.41
C GLY A 109 -24.99 -4.81 -5.53
N GLU A 110 -24.67 -4.10 -6.61
CA GLU A 110 -23.89 -4.58 -7.73
C GLU A 110 -22.43 -4.77 -7.35
N THR A 111 -21.77 -5.74 -7.96
CA THR A 111 -20.34 -6.00 -7.75
C THR A 111 -19.57 -5.52 -8.97
N GLU A 112 -18.61 -4.65 -8.74
CA GLU A 112 -17.68 -4.14 -9.75
C GLU A 112 -16.32 -4.82 -9.57
N GLU A 113 -15.69 -5.21 -10.66
CA GLU A 113 -14.33 -5.73 -10.68
C GLU A 113 -13.35 -4.58 -10.98
N LYS A 114 -12.37 -4.39 -10.10
CA LYS A 114 -11.30 -3.39 -10.30
C LYS A 114 -9.93 -4.01 -10.15
N PRO A 115 -8.95 -3.64 -11.00
CA PRO A 115 -7.57 -4.04 -10.78
C PRO A 115 -6.97 -3.22 -9.62
N MET A 116 -6.49 -3.92 -8.59
CA MET A 116 -5.66 -3.36 -7.53
C MET A 116 -4.21 -3.72 -7.83
N VAL A 117 -3.35 -2.74 -8.02
CA VAL A 117 -1.98 -2.94 -8.48
C VAL A 117 -0.96 -2.67 -7.41
N LEU A 118 0.16 -3.42 -7.45
CA LEU A 118 1.40 -3.04 -6.80
C LEU A 118 2.29 -2.33 -7.83
N VAL A 119 2.59 -1.09 -7.53
CA VAL A 119 3.35 -0.20 -8.40
C VAL A 119 4.77 -0.05 -7.87
N GLN A 120 5.76 -0.21 -8.75
CA GLN A 120 7.15 0.08 -8.48
C GLN A 120 7.59 1.29 -9.32
N HIS A 121 7.95 2.37 -8.62
CA HIS A 121 8.46 3.58 -9.28
C HIS A 121 9.89 3.39 -9.76
N ASP A 122 10.23 4.03 -10.88
CA ASP A 122 11.59 4.09 -11.37
C ASP A 122 12.49 4.82 -10.38
N GLY A 123 13.49 4.09 -9.89
CA GLY A 123 14.40 4.55 -8.86
C GLY A 123 14.02 4.18 -7.44
N ALA A 124 12.96 3.36 -7.23
CA ALA A 124 12.60 2.80 -5.94
C ALA A 124 12.76 1.28 -5.93
N ASP A 125 13.15 0.72 -4.77
CA ASP A 125 13.31 -0.73 -4.57
C ASP A 125 12.09 -1.37 -3.90
N THR A 126 11.02 -0.60 -3.68
CA THR A 126 9.80 -1.08 -3.02
C THR A 126 8.57 -0.68 -3.81
N CYS A 127 7.51 -1.48 -3.64
CA CYS A 127 6.22 -1.23 -4.26
C CYS A 127 5.25 -0.57 -3.30
N SER A 128 4.26 0.12 -3.88
CA SER A 128 3.08 0.65 -3.19
C SER A 128 1.80 0.13 -3.83
N ILE A 129 0.75 0.00 -3.03
CA ILE A 129 -0.59 -0.29 -3.56
C ILE A 129 -1.13 0.98 -4.21
N ALA A 130 -1.75 0.82 -5.37
CA ALA A 130 -2.32 1.94 -6.12
C ALA A 130 -3.54 1.50 -6.94
N GLU A 131 -4.25 2.49 -7.45
CA GLU A 131 -5.33 2.33 -8.42
C GLU A 131 -4.84 2.79 -9.81
N LEU A 132 -5.35 2.14 -10.84
CA LEU A 132 -5.16 2.58 -12.23
C LEU A 132 -6.25 3.57 -12.64
N ALA A 133 -6.04 4.27 -13.74
CA ALA A 133 -7.04 5.15 -14.32
C ALA A 133 -8.38 4.40 -14.54
N PRO A 134 -9.53 5.09 -14.38
CA PRO A 134 -10.84 4.44 -14.43
C PRO A 134 -11.19 3.73 -15.75
N ASP A 135 -10.53 4.10 -16.83
CA ASP A 135 -10.66 3.50 -18.16
C ASP A 135 -9.86 2.21 -18.35
N ILE A 136 -8.97 1.88 -17.41
CA ILE A 136 -8.15 0.67 -17.44
C ILE A 136 -8.87 -0.43 -16.65
N ASP A 137 -9.43 -1.39 -17.36
CA ASP A 137 -10.10 -2.55 -16.77
C ASP A 137 -9.10 -3.67 -16.42
N VAL A 138 -9.63 -4.76 -15.84
CA VAL A 138 -8.85 -5.95 -15.49
C VAL A 138 -8.16 -6.58 -16.71
N LYS A 139 -8.81 -6.55 -17.88
CA LYS A 139 -8.28 -7.15 -19.13
C LYS A 139 -7.15 -6.31 -19.72
N GLY A 140 -7.20 -5.00 -19.52
CA GLY A 140 -6.16 -4.06 -19.93
C GLY A 140 -4.94 -4.03 -19.01
N THR A 141 -5.01 -4.70 -17.84
CA THR A 141 -3.94 -4.69 -16.84
C THR A 141 -2.99 -5.87 -17.02
N TYR A 142 -1.69 -5.61 -17.06
CA TYR A 142 -0.66 -6.65 -17.17
C TYR A 142 0.62 -6.29 -16.38
N ILE A 143 1.42 -7.32 -16.06
CA ILE A 143 2.69 -7.15 -15.33
C ILE A 143 3.69 -6.40 -16.23
N ASN A 144 4.47 -5.50 -15.63
CA ASN A 144 5.39 -4.57 -16.29
C ASN A 144 4.70 -3.54 -17.18
N MET A 145 3.40 -3.34 -17.05
CA MET A 145 2.71 -2.24 -17.72
C MET A 145 3.33 -0.90 -17.33
N PRO A 146 3.82 -0.09 -18.29
CA PRO A 146 4.37 1.22 -18.01
C PRO A 146 3.24 2.18 -17.63
N ILE A 147 3.43 2.88 -16.53
CA ILE A 147 2.43 3.80 -15.97
C ILE A 147 3.10 5.07 -15.45
N LYS A 148 2.34 6.13 -15.32
CA LYS A 148 2.76 7.40 -14.74
C LYS A 148 1.74 7.91 -13.72
N VAL A 149 2.21 8.71 -12.79
CA VAL A 149 1.38 9.32 -11.75
C VAL A 149 0.40 10.30 -12.37
N HIS A 150 -0.87 10.17 -12.00
CA HIS A 150 -1.88 11.20 -12.17
C HIS A 150 -2.10 11.94 -10.85
N TRP A 151 -1.86 13.24 -10.86
CA TRP A 151 -1.95 14.06 -9.67
C TRP A 151 -3.35 14.66 -9.51
N ARG A 152 -3.86 14.60 -8.29
CA ARG A 152 -5.08 15.33 -7.93
C ARG A 152 -4.88 16.83 -8.07
N ASP A 153 -5.91 17.55 -8.50
CA ASP A 153 -5.84 19.01 -8.65
C ASP A 153 -5.66 19.70 -7.29
N GLU A 154 -6.50 19.35 -6.31
CA GLU A 154 -6.37 19.84 -4.94
C GLU A 154 -5.53 18.88 -4.12
N ARG A 155 -4.36 19.36 -3.66
CA ARG A 155 -3.39 18.56 -2.90
C ARG A 155 -3.22 19.10 -1.49
N ILE A 156 -3.26 18.18 -0.53
CA ILE A 156 -3.17 18.48 0.89
C ILE A 156 -1.82 18.08 1.51
N GLY A 157 -0.96 17.40 0.77
CA GLY A 157 0.28 16.80 1.25
C GLY A 157 0.03 15.42 1.86
N GLY A 158 -0.54 14.50 1.09
CA GLY A 158 -0.80 13.14 1.48
C GLY A 158 -0.61 12.16 0.32
N LEU A 159 -0.52 10.86 0.60
CA LEU A 159 -0.43 9.84 -0.45
C LEU A 159 -1.64 9.86 -1.39
N MET A 160 -2.78 10.33 -0.92
CA MET A 160 -4.00 10.50 -1.72
C MET A 160 -3.91 11.68 -2.71
N ASP A 161 -2.83 12.46 -2.69
CA ASP A 161 -2.55 13.47 -3.72
C ASP A 161 -2.19 12.82 -5.07
N ILE A 162 -1.73 11.57 -5.04
CA ILE A 162 -1.69 10.66 -6.21
C ILE A 162 -3.10 10.09 -6.33
N GLU A 163 -3.82 10.45 -7.39
CA GLU A 163 -5.20 10.03 -7.57
C GLU A 163 -5.28 8.61 -8.12
N TYR A 164 -4.55 8.36 -9.20
CA TYR A 164 -4.41 7.06 -9.86
C TYR A 164 -3.16 7.08 -10.75
N TYR A 165 -2.96 6.02 -11.50
CA TYR A 165 -1.86 5.93 -12.47
C TYR A 165 -2.42 5.74 -13.87
N ASP A 166 -1.99 6.61 -14.78
CA ASP A 166 -2.28 6.52 -16.21
C ASP A 166 -1.36 5.50 -16.88
N LYS A 167 -1.85 4.80 -17.89
CA LYS A 167 -1.02 3.99 -18.77
C LYS A 167 -0.17 4.93 -19.65
N ILE A 168 1.11 4.64 -19.76
CA ILE A 168 1.95 5.28 -20.78
C ILE A 168 1.70 4.53 -22.09
N GLU A 169 1.15 5.21 -23.07
CA GLU A 169 1.09 4.68 -24.43
C GLU A 169 2.52 4.68 -24.98
N ASP A 170 2.98 3.54 -25.45
CA ASP A 170 4.20 3.47 -26.24
C ASP A 170 3.90 4.21 -27.54
N ASP A 171 4.45 5.40 -27.72
CA ASP A 171 4.49 6.06 -29.02
C ASP A 171 5.30 5.16 -29.96
N ALA A 172 4.60 4.28 -30.67
CA ALA A 172 5.20 3.30 -31.59
C ALA A 172 5.75 3.94 -32.89
N ASP A 173 5.89 5.27 -32.94
CA ASP A 173 6.26 5.99 -34.16
C ASP A 173 7.73 6.43 -34.24
N ASP A 174 8.56 6.17 -33.22
CA ASP A 174 9.99 6.60 -33.27
C ASP A 174 11.02 5.49 -33.59
N ILE A 175 10.56 4.33 -34.12
CA ILE A 175 11.49 3.32 -34.65
C ILE A 175 11.30 3.22 -36.19
N LYS A 176 11.62 4.31 -36.87
CA LYS A 176 11.95 4.32 -38.30
C LYS A 176 12.99 5.41 -38.56
N GLU A 177 14.24 5.05 -38.33
CA GLU A 177 15.37 5.43 -39.18
C GLU A 177 16.60 4.61 -38.83
#